data_5d714af4cd03a02c53801f759bb44a78
#
_entry.id   5d714af4cd03a02c53801f759bb44a78
#
_cell.length_a   1.000
_cell.length_b   1.000
_cell.length_c   1.000
_cell.angle_alpha   90.00
_cell.angle_beta   90.00
_cell.angle_gamma   90.00
#
_symmetry.space_group_name_H-M   'P 1'
#
loop_
_entity.id
_entity.type
_entity.pdbx_description
1 polymer ?
#
loop_
_entity_poly.entity_id
_entity_poly.type
_entity_poly.pdbx_seq_one_letter_code
_entity_poly.pdbx_strand_id
1 'polypeptide(L)'
;ITDYSQMLKDEVAITQEQMKNIDLEEIIKSVVDDFNGIYFSKRGIKINFKIQKNGGKYFIKGIENRIEQVLANLLENSISFSEDNKKIIVELKKNKNNKIQLSVVDEGRGFKEKNTEKIFKRFYSNRPEKFGEHSGLGLNIVKNLVDLHGGSVIASNNKAKNGARVDIYFPTIN
;
A
#
# COMPACT_ATOMS: atom_id res chain seq x y z
N ILE A 1 -10.09 -23.14 -15.15
CA ILE A 1 -9.41 -21.94 -14.61
C ILE A 1 -10.07 -21.57 -13.31
N THR A 2 -9.34 -21.77 -12.23
CA THR A 2 -9.81 -21.26 -10.95
C THR A 2 -9.90 -19.75 -11.09
N ASP A 3 -11.10 -19.23 -11.01
CA ASP A 3 -11.30 -17.80 -11.08
C ASP A 3 -10.57 -17.13 -9.91
N TYR A 4 -9.87 -16.04 -10.20
CA TYR A 4 -9.21 -15.22 -9.18
C TYR A 4 -10.19 -14.81 -8.07
N SER A 5 -11.45 -14.52 -8.43
CA SER A 5 -12.50 -14.17 -7.47
C SER A 5 -12.81 -15.35 -6.52
N GLN A 6 -12.78 -16.57 -7.01
CA GLN A 6 -12.99 -17.77 -6.18
C GLN A 6 -11.83 -17.97 -5.21
N MET A 7 -10.59 -17.79 -5.67
CA MET A 7 -9.41 -17.84 -4.81
C MET A 7 -9.52 -16.84 -3.65
N LEU A 8 -9.96 -15.63 -3.92
CA LEU A 8 -10.13 -14.61 -2.89
C LEU A 8 -11.24 -14.97 -1.91
N LYS A 9 -12.35 -15.52 -2.38
CA LYS A 9 -13.44 -15.96 -1.49
C LYS A 9 -12.99 -17.08 -0.58
N ASP A 10 -12.27 -18.05 -1.10
CA ASP A 10 -11.73 -19.18 -0.32
C ASP A 10 -10.72 -18.66 0.71
N GLU A 11 -9.90 -17.70 0.33
CA GLU A 11 -8.93 -17.06 1.22
C GLU A 11 -9.64 -16.27 2.32
N VAL A 12 -10.70 -15.52 2.00
CA VAL A 12 -11.50 -14.79 3.00
C VAL A 12 -12.05 -15.74 4.05
N ALA A 13 -12.63 -16.88 3.63
CA ALA A 13 -13.19 -17.85 4.56
C ALA A 13 -12.14 -18.42 5.52
N ILE A 14 -10.92 -18.65 5.05
CA ILE A 14 -9.82 -19.19 5.87
C ILE A 14 -9.25 -18.11 6.80
N THR A 15 -9.09 -16.89 6.29
CA THR A 15 -8.31 -15.86 6.96
C THR A 15 -9.06 -15.13 8.07
N GLN A 16 -10.39 -15.05 8.05
CA GLN A 16 -11.13 -14.42 9.14
C GLN A 16 -10.91 -15.11 10.48
N GLU A 17 -10.66 -16.42 10.48
CA GLU A 17 -10.34 -17.18 11.68
C GLU A 17 -8.93 -16.89 12.20
N GLN A 18 -8.04 -16.32 11.37
CA GLN A 18 -6.63 -16.09 11.69
C GLN A 18 -6.32 -14.63 12.03
N MET A 19 -7.33 -13.76 12.06
CA MET A 19 -7.11 -12.35 12.38
C MET A 19 -6.71 -12.18 13.83
N LYS A 20 -5.62 -11.42 14.03
CA LYS A 20 -5.02 -11.14 15.34
C LYS A 20 -4.80 -9.64 15.49
N ASN A 21 -4.57 -9.20 16.70
CA ASN A 21 -4.09 -7.85 16.94
C ASN A 21 -2.63 -7.77 16.47
N ILE A 22 -2.37 -6.92 15.49
CA ILE A 22 -1.04 -6.76 14.90
C ILE A 22 -0.58 -5.30 15.02
N ASP A 23 0.73 -5.13 15.18
CA ASP A 23 1.36 -3.81 15.31
C ASP A 23 1.79 -3.31 13.92
N LEU A 24 1.06 -2.33 13.40
CA LEU A 24 1.36 -1.76 12.09
C LEU A 24 2.71 -1.06 12.04
N GLU A 25 3.13 -0.41 13.13
CA GLU A 25 4.42 0.29 13.16
C GLU A 25 5.56 -0.69 12.89
N GLU A 26 5.58 -1.84 13.57
CA GLU A 26 6.62 -2.85 13.38
C GLU A 26 6.59 -3.44 11.96
N ILE A 27 5.41 -3.74 11.45
CA ILE A 27 5.25 -4.31 10.10
C ILE A 27 5.77 -3.32 9.06
N ILE A 28 5.37 -2.07 9.14
CA ILE A 28 5.77 -1.04 8.18
C ILE A 28 7.27 -0.82 8.23
N LYS A 29 7.83 -0.71 9.43
CA LYS A 29 9.27 -0.53 9.61
C LYS A 29 10.07 -1.64 8.96
N SER A 30 9.67 -2.88 9.18
CA SER A 30 10.34 -4.06 8.61
C SER A 30 10.30 -4.05 7.08
N VAL A 31 9.14 -3.80 6.49
CA VAL A 31 8.99 -3.76 5.03
C VAL A 31 9.77 -2.59 4.43
N VAL A 32 9.72 -1.41 5.03
CA VAL A 32 10.48 -0.24 4.56
C VAL A 32 11.98 -0.51 4.61
N ASP A 33 12.48 -1.10 5.68
CA ASP A 33 13.91 -1.44 5.81
C ASP A 33 14.34 -2.43 4.71
N ASP A 34 13.54 -3.45 4.43
CA ASP A 34 13.82 -4.43 3.38
C ASP A 34 13.89 -3.76 2.00
N PHE A 35 12.93 -2.91 1.68
CA PHE A 35 12.91 -2.20 0.39
C PHE A 35 14.06 -1.21 0.26
N ASN A 36 14.42 -0.49 1.31
CA ASN A 36 15.58 0.40 1.29
C ASN A 36 16.88 -0.41 1.06
N GLY A 37 16.99 -1.59 1.65
CA GLY A 37 18.13 -2.48 1.44
C GLY A 37 18.31 -2.89 -0.02
N ILE A 38 17.21 -3.04 -0.75
CA ILE A 38 17.24 -3.47 -2.15
C ILE A 38 17.42 -2.27 -3.09
N TYR A 39 16.63 -1.21 -2.92
CA TYR A 39 16.47 -0.18 -3.94
C TYR A 39 17.33 1.07 -3.73
N PHE A 40 17.80 1.34 -2.52
CA PHE A 40 18.66 2.49 -2.30
C PHE A 40 19.96 2.36 -3.07
N SER A 41 20.62 1.22 -3.01
CA SER A 41 21.87 1.00 -3.73
C SER A 41 21.69 0.85 -5.25
N LYS A 42 20.58 0.28 -5.68
CA LYS A 42 20.31 0.04 -7.10
C LYS A 42 19.83 1.26 -7.85
N ARG A 43 19.02 2.10 -7.20
CA ARG A 43 18.32 3.20 -7.87
C ARG A 43 18.40 4.53 -7.12
N GLY A 44 19.05 4.57 -5.96
CA GLY A 44 19.10 5.78 -5.14
C GLY A 44 17.74 6.20 -4.57
N ILE A 45 16.73 5.33 -4.66
CA ILE A 45 15.40 5.62 -4.12
C ILE A 45 15.41 5.37 -2.62
N LYS A 46 15.03 6.39 -1.85
CA LYS A 46 14.96 6.31 -0.40
C LYS A 46 13.51 6.35 0.05
N ILE A 47 13.13 5.39 0.88
CA ILE A 47 11.80 5.33 1.50
C ILE A 47 11.93 5.84 2.92
N ASN A 48 11.21 6.92 3.24
CA ASN A 48 11.17 7.51 4.57
C ASN A 48 9.87 7.12 5.27
N PHE A 49 9.98 6.54 6.44
CA PHE A 49 8.82 6.23 7.26
C PHE A 49 8.61 7.32 8.30
N LYS A 50 7.44 7.96 8.25
CA LYS A 50 7.03 9.00 9.18
C LYS A 50 5.85 8.51 10.01
N ILE A 51 5.96 8.61 11.32
CA ILE A 51 4.92 8.18 12.23
C ILE A 51 4.51 9.36 13.12
N GLN A 52 3.19 9.52 13.29
CA GLN A 52 2.65 10.52 14.21
C GLN A 52 2.71 9.99 15.64
N LYS A 53 3.63 10.51 16.44
CA LYS A 53 3.89 10.00 17.80
C LYS A 53 2.74 10.22 18.78
N ASN A 54 1.97 11.27 18.58
CA ASN A 54 0.86 11.61 19.48
C ASN A 54 -0.38 10.71 19.29
N GLY A 55 -0.35 9.81 18.31
CA GLY A 55 -1.44 8.91 18.01
C GLY A 55 -1.52 7.67 18.90
N GLY A 56 -0.56 7.46 19.80
CA GLY A 56 -0.48 6.25 20.61
C GLY A 56 0.05 5.06 19.82
N LYS A 57 -0.47 3.88 20.09
CA LYS A 57 -0.10 2.65 19.38
C LYS A 57 -1.00 2.43 18.17
N TYR A 58 -0.45 1.79 17.15
CA TYR A 58 -1.13 1.55 15.88
C TYR A 58 -1.41 0.05 15.69
N PHE A 59 -2.36 -0.45 16.47
CA PHE A 59 -2.81 -1.83 16.35
C PHE A 59 -4.07 -1.93 15.53
N ILE A 60 -4.10 -2.92 14.64
CA ILE A 60 -5.32 -3.31 13.93
C ILE A 60 -5.56 -4.79 14.11
N LYS A 61 -6.78 -5.23 13.87
CA LYS A 61 -7.09 -6.64 13.77
C LYS A 61 -6.85 -7.06 12.33
N GLY A 62 -5.89 -7.97 12.13
CA GLY A 62 -5.53 -8.36 10.77
C GLY A 62 -4.59 -9.56 10.70
N ILE A 63 -4.09 -9.77 9.51
CA ILE A 63 -3.18 -10.86 9.16
C ILE A 63 -1.86 -10.25 8.72
N GLU A 64 -0.82 -10.47 9.48
CA GLU A 64 0.46 -9.81 9.31
C GLU A 64 1.02 -9.93 7.89
N ASN A 65 1.10 -11.15 7.35
CA ASN A 65 1.67 -11.34 6.02
C ASN A 65 0.81 -10.72 4.90
N ARG A 66 -0.48 -10.53 5.12
CA ARG A 66 -1.35 -9.87 4.14
C ARG A 66 -1.15 -8.36 4.16
N ILE A 67 -0.96 -7.78 5.33
CA ILE A 67 -0.63 -6.36 5.45
C ILE A 67 0.77 -6.09 4.87
N GLU A 68 1.75 -6.97 5.11
CA GLU A 68 3.06 -6.88 4.46
C GLU A 68 2.91 -6.86 2.93
N GLN A 69 2.06 -7.73 2.38
CA GLN A 69 1.80 -7.80 0.94
C GLN A 69 1.17 -6.51 0.41
N VAL A 70 0.22 -5.93 1.16
CA VAL A 70 -0.38 -4.63 0.79
C VAL A 70 0.70 -3.56 0.64
N LEU A 71 1.53 -3.41 1.66
CA LEU A 71 2.59 -2.39 1.64
C LEU A 71 3.64 -2.68 0.57
N ALA A 72 4.06 -3.94 0.43
CA ALA A 72 5.01 -4.32 -0.60
C ALA A 72 4.49 -3.99 -2.01
N ASN A 73 3.23 -4.30 -2.30
CA ASN A 73 2.63 -3.98 -3.60
C ASN A 73 2.56 -2.48 -3.85
N LEU A 74 2.23 -1.69 -2.83
CA LEU A 74 2.21 -0.22 -2.95
C LEU A 74 3.61 0.33 -3.19
N LEU A 75 4.62 -0.16 -2.48
CA LEU A 75 6.00 0.29 -2.65
C LEU A 75 6.57 -0.12 -4.00
N GLU A 76 6.33 -1.34 -4.46
CA GLU A 76 6.75 -1.78 -5.79
C GLU A 76 6.13 -0.90 -6.88
N ASN A 77 4.86 -0.56 -6.73
CA ASN A 77 4.16 0.34 -7.64
C ASN A 77 4.82 1.72 -7.66
N SER A 78 5.04 2.30 -6.49
CA SER A 78 5.68 3.62 -6.36
C SER A 78 7.08 3.64 -6.95
N ILE A 79 7.87 2.60 -6.68
CA ILE A 79 9.24 2.46 -7.21
C ILE A 79 9.22 2.38 -8.74
N SER A 80 8.28 1.60 -9.31
CA SER A 80 8.20 1.45 -10.77
C SER A 80 7.82 2.74 -11.50
N PHE A 81 7.10 3.66 -10.84
CA PHE A 81 6.73 4.96 -11.41
C PHE A 81 7.69 6.08 -11.07
N SER A 82 8.63 5.85 -10.16
CA SER A 82 9.59 6.88 -9.74
C SER A 82 10.85 6.84 -10.60
N GLU A 83 11.43 8.00 -10.83
CA GLU A 83 12.76 8.11 -11.37
C GLU A 83 13.80 7.80 -10.30
N ASP A 84 15.04 7.52 -10.73
CA ASP A 84 16.15 7.27 -9.81
C ASP A 84 16.40 8.50 -8.91
N ASN A 85 16.90 8.25 -7.72
CA ASN A 85 17.24 9.27 -6.71
C ASN A 85 16.03 10.06 -6.16
N LYS A 86 14.82 9.58 -6.39
CA LYS A 86 13.61 10.18 -5.82
C LYS A 86 13.30 9.56 -4.45
N LYS A 87 12.37 10.18 -3.75
CA LYS A 87 11.94 9.75 -2.42
C LYS A 87 10.53 9.19 -2.46
N ILE A 88 10.28 8.23 -1.57
CA ILE A 88 8.94 7.73 -1.29
C ILE A 88 8.71 7.95 0.21
N ILE A 89 7.54 8.43 0.57
CA ILE A 89 7.17 8.65 1.96
C ILE A 89 6.08 7.66 2.34
N VAL A 90 6.30 6.93 3.43
CA VAL A 90 5.28 6.10 4.08
C VAL A 90 4.92 6.81 5.37
N GLU A 91 3.66 7.14 5.57
CA GLU A 91 3.19 7.88 6.74
C GLU A 91 2.13 7.08 7.48
N LEU A 92 2.23 7.05 8.80
CA LEU A 92 1.26 6.38 9.67
C LEU A 92 0.75 7.38 10.71
N LYS A 93 -0.56 7.57 10.75
CA LYS A 93 -1.20 8.50 11.66
C LYS A 93 -2.64 8.10 11.99
N LYS A 94 -3.24 8.73 12.97
CA LYS A 94 -4.69 8.68 13.18
C LYS A 94 -5.34 9.89 12.56
N ASN A 95 -6.44 9.67 11.83
CA ASN A 95 -7.18 10.76 11.22
C ASN A 95 -8.20 11.35 12.21
N LYS A 96 -8.94 12.36 11.76
CA LYS A 96 -9.95 13.06 12.57
C LYS A 96 -11.07 12.14 13.07
N ASN A 97 -11.33 11.04 12.38
CA ASN A 97 -12.37 10.06 12.72
C ASN A 97 -11.81 8.91 13.57
N ASN A 98 -10.62 9.07 14.13
CA ASN A 98 -9.93 8.07 14.94
C ASN A 98 -9.64 6.76 14.17
N LYS A 99 -9.59 6.81 12.84
CA LYS A 99 -9.12 5.68 12.03
C LYS A 99 -7.62 5.76 11.84
N ILE A 100 -7.00 4.61 11.67
CA ILE A 100 -5.57 4.55 11.33
C ILE A 100 -5.43 4.80 9.84
N GLN A 101 -4.61 5.77 9.49
CA GLN A 101 -4.32 6.14 8.10
C GLN A 101 -2.87 5.78 7.77
N LEU A 102 -2.71 4.92 6.76
CA LEU A 102 -1.44 4.57 6.17
C LEU A 102 -1.38 5.17 4.78
N SER A 103 -0.38 6.01 4.53
CA SER A 103 -0.23 6.69 3.24
C SER A 103 1.09 6.33 2.60
N VAL A 104 1.08 6.11 1.29
CA VAL A 104 2.29 5.95 0.47
C VAL A 104 2.27 7.05 -0.58
N VAL A 105 3.31 7.89 -0.57
CA VAL A 105 3.40 9.08 -1.43
C VAL A 105 4.71 9.02 -2.20
N ASP A 106 4.64 9.13 -3.52
CA ASP A 106 5.83 9.18 -4.36
C ASP A 106 5.96 10.53 -5.09
N GLU A 107 7.10 10.72 -5.73
CA GLU A 107 7.42 11.90 -6.55
C GLU A 107 7.44 11.53 -8.04
N GLY A 108 6.71 10.49 -8.43
CA GLY A 108 6.61 10.05 -9.82
C GLY A 108 5.67 10.92 -10.65
N ARG A 109 5.22 10.35 -11.77
CA ARG A 109 4.34 11.08 -12.70
C ARG A 109 2.88 11.18 -12.26
N GLY A 110 2.50 10.49 -11.18
CA GLY A 110 1.13 10.44 -10.72
C GLY A 110 0.24 9.54 -11.58
N PHE A 111 -1.05 9.55 -11.29
CA PHE A 111 -2.04 8.81 -12.06
C PHE A 111 -2.58 9.66 -13.20
N LYS A 112 -2.64 9.09 -14.41
CA LYS A 112 -3.23 9.75 -15.57
C LYS A 112 -4.75 9.71 -15.54
N GLU A 113 -5.33 8.70 -14.89
CA GLU A 113 -6.76 8.54 -14.78
C GLU A 113 -7.39 9.62 -13.90
N LYS A 114 -8.42 10.30 -14.39
CA LYS A 114 -9.19 11.25 -13.58
C LYS A 114 -10.03 10.52 -12.53
N ASN A 115 -10.58 9.35 -12.90
CA ASN A 115 -11.27 8.47 -11.98
C ASN A 115 -10.29 7.46 -11.40
N THR A 116 -9.74 7.76 -10.24
CA THR A 116 -8.71 6.92 -9.61
C THR A 116 -9.24 5.57 -9.13
N GLU A 117 -10.55 5.37 -9.04
CA GLU A 117 -11.12 4.06 -8.74
C GLU A 117 -10.77 3.01 -9.79
N LYS A 118 -10.58 3.42 -11.06
CA LYS A 118 -10.21 2.50 -12.13
C LYS A 118 -8.85 1.83 -11.92
N ILE A 119 -7.93 2.48 -11.22
CA ILE A 119 -6.59 1.93 -11.01
C ILE A 119 -6.59 0.68 -10.12
N PHE A 120 -7.65 0.47 -9.36
CA PHE A 120 -7.81 -0.71 -8.51
C PHE A 120 -8.50 -1.88 -9.23
N LYS A 121 -8.87 -1.71 -10.50
CA LYS A 121 -9.46 -2.80 -11.29
C LYS A 121 -8.38 -3.79 -11.70
N ARG A 122 -8.79 -5.06 -11.85
CA ARG A 122 -7.91 -6.11 -12.34
C ARG A 122 -7.35 -5.72 -13.72
N PHE A 123 -6.08 -6.07 -13.93
CA PHE A 123 -5.35 -5.87 -15.19
C PHE A 123 -5.15 -4.40 -15.60
N TYR A 124 -5.47 -3.44 -14.74
CA TYR A 124 -5.08 -2.06 -14.98
C TYR A 124 -3.56 -1.95 -14.87
N SER A 125 -2.91 -1.37 -15.87
CA SER A 125 -1.48 -1.07 -15.85
C SER A 125 -1.19 0.15 -16.71
N ASN A 126 -0.33 1.02 -16.19
CA ASN A 126 0.17 2.20 -16.90
C ASN A 126 1.66 2.42 -16.55
N ARG A 127 2.38 1.32 -16.35
CA ARG A 127 3.80 1.35 -15.98
C ARG A 127 4.68 1.49 -17.20
N PRO A 128 5.83 2.17 -17.07
CA PRO A 128 6.84 2.20 -18.14
C PRO A 128 7.35 0.78 -18.43
N GLU A 129 7.53 0.46 -19.71
CA GLU A 129 8.00 -0.86 -20.17
C GLU A 129 9.34 -1.26 -19.56
N LYS A 130 10.22 -0.29 -19.31
CA LYS A 130 11.55 -0.52 -18.75
C LYS A 130 11.55 -1.17 -17.35
N PHE A 131 10.41 -1.21 -16.67
CA PHE A 131 10.31 -1.79 -15.33
C PHE A 131 9.73 -3.21 -15.34
N GLY A 132 9.73 -3.87 -16.50
CA GLY A 132 9.32 -5.26 -16.62
C GLY A 132 7.83 -5.45 -16.78
N GLU A 133 7.44 -6.72 -16.86
CA GLU A 133 6.05 -7.09 -17.03
C GLU A 133 5.30 -7.02 -15.70
N HIS A 134 4.12 -6.42 -15.76
CA HIS A 134 3.20 -6.37 -14.64
C HIS A 134 1.83 -6.88 -15.07
N SER A 135 1.27 -7.77 -14.28
CA SER A 135 -0.03 -8.37 -14.56
C SER A 135 -1.19 -7.39 -14.42
N GLY A 136 -0.97 -6.22 -13.83
CA GLY A 136 -2.04 -5.29 -13.49
C GLY A 136 -2.87 -5.73 -12.28
N LEU A 137 -2.36 -6.69 -11.51
CA LEU A 137 -3.06 -7.21 -10.34
C LEU A 137 -2.63 -6.59 -9.01
N GLY A 138 -1.47 -5.89 -8.97
CA GLY A 138 -0.91 -5.37 -7.73
C GLY A 138 -1.85 -4.47 -6.94
N LEU A 139 -2.44 -3.47 -7.58
CA LEU A 139 -3.38 -2.55 -6.92
C LEU A 139 -4.75 -3.20 -6.67
N ASN A 140 -5.18 -4.12 -7.53
CA ASN A 140 -6.39 -4.89 -7.28
C ASN A 140 -6.25 -5.76 -6.03
N ILE A 141 -5.09 -6.39 -5.85
CA ILE A 141 -4.79 -7.17 -4.65
C ILE A 141 -4.82 -6.27 -3.41
N VAL A 142 -4.23 -5.08 -3.48
CA VAL A 142 -4.27 -4.11 -2.38
C VAL A 142 -5.73 -3.81 -1.99
N LYS A 143 -6.57 -3.47 -2.95
CA LYS A 143 -7.99 -3.17 -2.72
C LYS A 143 -8.69 -4.33 -2.02
N ASN A 144 -8.49 -5.55 -2.51
CA ASN A 144 -9.15 -6.74 -1.96
C ASN A 144 -8.67 -7.06 -0.55
N LEU A 145 -7.37 -6.96 -0.29
CA LEU A 145 -6.82 -7.22 1.04
C LEU A 145 -7.24 -6.14 2.06
N VAL A 146 -7.29 -4.89 1.62
CA VAL A 146 -7.77 -3.79 2.48
C VAL A 146 -9.25 -4.00 2.81
N ASP A 147 -10.07 -4.36 1.83
CA ASP A 147 -11.49 -4.68 2.04
C ASP A 147 -11.65 -5.84 3.05
N LEU A 148 -10.83 -6.87 2.92
CA LEU A 148 -10.82 -8.01 3.85
C LEU A 148 -10.57 -7.57 5.30
N HIS A 149 -9.77 -6.53 5.50
CA HIS A 149 -9.45 -5.99 6.81
C HIS A 149 -10.44 -4.92 7.28
N GLY A 150 -11.56 -4.75 6.59
CA GLY A 150 -12.57 -3.75 6.96
C GLY A 150 -12.14 -2.31 6.72
N GLY A 151 -11.12 -2.12 5.92
CA GLY A 151 -10.58 -0.80 5.60
C GLY A 151 -11.09 -0.25 4.27
N SER A 152 -10.55 0.89 3.89
CA SER A 152 -10.80 1.50 2.60
C SER A 152 -9.50 2.04 2.01
N VAL A 153 -9.43 2.17 0.69
CA VAL A 153 -8.26 2.69 0.00
C VAL A 153 -8.67 3.76 -1.00
N ILE A 154 -7.93 4.85 -1.02
CA ILE A 154 -8.17 5.98 -1.93
C ILE A 154 -6.85 6.35 -2.60
N ALA A 155 -6.89 6.50 -3.91
CA ALA A 155 -5.74 6.98 -4.67
C ALA A 155 -6.01 8.40 -5.16
N SER A 156 -4.95 9.20 -5.15
CA SER A 156 -5.01 10.60 -5.61
C SER A 156 -3.64 11.01 -6.13
N ASN A 157 -3.57 12.17 -6.75
CA ASN A 157 -2.30 12.76 -7.13
C ASN A 157 -1.81 13.71 -6.03
N ASN A 158 -0.50 13.66 -5.79
CA ASN A 158 0.15 14.60 -4.88
C ASN A 158 0.26 15.97 -5.56
N LYS A 159 -0.60 16.88 -5.18
CA LYS A 159 -0.69 18.21 -5.80
C LYS A 159 0.60 19.03 -5.67
N ALA A 160 1.40 18.77 -4.64
CA ALA A 160 2.61 19.54 -4.38
C ALA A 160 3.78 19.15 -5.28
N LYS A 161 3.87 17.86 -5.70
CA LYS A 161 5.04 17.32 -6.41
C LYS A 161 4.72 16.42 -7.60
N ASN A 162 3.54 16.49 -8.12
CA ASN A 162 3.06 15.71 -9.28
C ASN A 162 3.12 14.19 -9.15
N GLY A 163 3.38 13.67 -7.97
CA GLY A 163 3.43 12.24 -7.73
C GLY A 163 2.09 11.61 -7.40
N ALA A 164 2.11 10.32 -7.12
CA ALA A 164 0.93 9.57 -6.70
C ALA A 164 0.85 9.50 -5.18
N ARG A 165 -0.37 9.40 -4.69
CA ARG A 165 -0.68 9.21 -3.27
C ARG A 165 -1.73 8.11 -3.12
N VAL A 166 -1.46 7.14 -2.27
CA VAL A 166 -2.44 6.11 -1.89
C VAL A 166 -2.63 6.16 -0.38
N ASP A 167 -3.87 6.34 0.04
CA ASP A 167 -4.24 6.38 1.46
C ASP A 167 -5.09 5.16 1.79
N ILE A 168 -4.71 4.46 2.85
CA ILE A 168 -5.44 3.32 3.39
C ILE A 168 -5.94 3.68 4.78
N TYR A 169 -7.19 3.38 5.06
CA TYR A 169 -7.82 3.62 6.35
C TYR A 169 -8.24 2.30 6.97
N PHE A 170 -7.78 2.04 8.18
CA PHE A 170 -8.16 0.85 8.94
C PHE A 170 -8.98 1.25 10.17
N PRO A 171 -9.97 0.42 10.57
CA PRO A 171 -10.64 0.63 11.84
C PRO A 171 -9.67 0.40 13.00
N THR A 172 -9.84 1.17 14.06
CA THR A 172 -9.08 0.98 15.29
C THR A 172 -9.64 -0.18 16.09
N ILE A 173 -8.79 -0.79 16.93
CA ILE A 173 -9.26 -1.78 17.92
C ILE A 173 -9.75 -1.01 19.13
N ASN A 174 -10.96 -1.34 19.59
CA ASN A 174 -11.54 -0.78 20.81
C ASN A 174 -11.17 -1.63 22.03
#